data_5b07598a87be10fb351d0a4ba4fcf5fa
#
_entry.id   5b07598a87be10fb351d0a4ba4fcf5fa
#
_cell.length_a   1.000
_cell.length_b   1.000
_cell.length_c   1.000
_cell.angle_alpha   90.00
_cell.angle_beta   90.00
_cell.angle_gamma   90.00
#
_symmetry.space_group_name_H-M   'P 1'
#
loop_
_entity.id
_entity.type
_entity.pdbx_description
1 polymer ?
#
loop_
_entity_poly.entity_id
_entity_poly.type
_entity_poly.pdbx_seq_one_letter_code
_entity_poly.pdbx_strand_id
1 'polypeptide(L)'
;MERNQMYAIIVIVIVIAGAGVAFVFLFQPARTAEDQYIIETIGNPDSMDPHVNYENFGGGIQFNVYETLYTYPWGSDNTEPTVPLLASAAPVMSADGMQYNISLREGVIFHDGTPFNASCVKWNFERAVKMFDTHGPVWMIIEPLKGGEVVEAEAYVNGTGSAEFEAAFDDWQANSGAIVVLDTYTIQFNLEYPFAPFIAATTYEVGAFMSPSYVLSSPNNDTGAMDAHWGVDYGEVHTWMETHTCGTGAYMLEEWRPNEFVKMVIFEDYWRADATEAAIEPPDYAGAFNEVWIKTNEDTTGRHLNLRTGLADQVYWPTTNADEIWDNVTMGSSDPNINVVTGGFSYTLMAFTFKFLPVNITRGGVMTEVTSPFIYRELRKCFAYSFDYEAAINAIVRGWGFQAKGFIPQGMIGQDSSYWLEEYDIDAAVAWWNQAMNQPGFVATINAMQGYIDLFYNSGNVVRQQGSLLMKDGFTAVMNHASTNLTGIDPVPEVRVNALEWANMLERMDNGELPVWLIGWAPDYADPHNYAWPFVHSDGTFMIASGYGNDTVDQWIVNASKSTNTAERLDLYGKIQAQVAYDQPSIYMYQPKQFTVRRAWLKGSGLDWSPMHGVYYYHIYKDYGT
;
A
#
# COMPACT_ATOMS: atom_id res chain seq x y z
N MET A 1 30.71 -14.86 16.70
CA MET A 1 30.64 -13.43 17.07
C MET A 1 31.94 -12.78 16.63
N GLU A 2 31.99 -12.34 15.39
CA GLU A 2 33.08 -11.46 14.91
C GLU A 2 32.48 -10.08 14.70
N ARG A 3 33.04 -9.16 15.45
CA ARG A 3 32.70 -7.74 15.46
C ARG A 3 33.35 -7.11 14.24
N ASN A 4 32.63 -6.93 13.14
CA ASN A 4 33.08 -6.06 12.06
C ASN A 4 33.03 -4.62 12.57
N GLN A 5 34.17 -4.13 13.03
CA GLN A 5 34.36 -2.73 13.38
C GLN A 5 34.39 -1.92 12.07
N MET A 6 33.36 -1.12 11.85
CA MET A 6 33.38 -0.06 10.86
C MET A 6 34.43 0.98 11.25
N TYR A 7 35.54 1.06 10.52
CA TYR A 7 36.54 2.08 10.70
C TYR A 7 36.20 3.28 9.82
N ALA A 8 35.88 4.41 10.45
CA ALA A 8 35.97 5.70 9.77
C ALA A 8 37.46 6.01 9.54
N ILE A 9 37.90 6.10 8.30
CA ILE A 9 39.27 6.50 7.99
C ILE A 9 39.36 8.01 8.17
N ILE A 10 40.01 8.46 9.25
CA ILE A 10 40.34 9.87 9.46
C ILE A 10 41.65 10.14 8.73
N VAL A 11 41.60 10.87 7.63
CA VAL A 11 42.81 11.38 6.96
C VAL A 11 43.13 12.77 7.52
N ILE A 12 44.21 12.88 8.28
CA ILE A 12 44.70 14.16 8.81
C ILE A 12 45.65 14.75 7.78
N VAL A 13 45.23 15.84 7.12
CA VAL A 13 46.14 16.62 6.27
C VAL A 13 46.64 17.82 7.07
N ILE A 14 47.94 17.87 7.34
CA ILE A 14 48.56 19.01 8.02
C ILE A 14 49.00 20.02 6.97
N VAL A 15 48.35 21.17 6.92
CA VAL A 15 48.75 22.29 6.07
C VAL A 15 49.47 23.33 6.94
N ILE A 16 50.77 23.50 6.72
CA ILE A 16 51.58 24.55 7.38
C ILE A 16 51.56 25.77 6.49
N ALA A 17 50.81 26.78 6.82
CA ALA A 17 50.85 28.09 6.19
C ALA A 17 51.15 29.15 7.24
N GLY A 18 52.28 29.76 7.16
CA GLY A 18 52.80 30.94 7.87
C GLY A 18 52.13 31.28 9.22
N ALA A 19 52.69 30.87 10.34
CA ALA A 19 52.35 31.22 11.73
C ALA A 19 51.10 30.56 12.38
N GLY A 20 50.47 29.59 11.77
CA GLY A 20 49.39 28.82 12.42
C GLY A 20 49.29 27.41 11.83
N VAL A 21 49.11 26.39 12.71
CA VAL A 21 48.80 25.00 12.28
C VAL A 21 47.31 24.87 12.13
N ALA A 22 46.79 24.73 10.92
CA ALA A 22 45.37 24.42 10.69
C ALA A 22 45.23 22.90 10.48
N PHE A 23 44.45 22.26 11.31
CA PHE A 23 44.03 20.86 11.11
C PHE A 23 42.78 20.85 10.24
N VAL A 24 42.88 20.40 9.01
CA VAL A 24 41.71 20.11 8.16
C VAL A 24 41.36 18.63 8.32
N PHE A 25 40.30 18.37 8.99
CA PHE A 25 39.72 17.02 9.05
C PHE A 25 38.90 16.81 7.77
N LEU A 26 39.41 16.02 6.86
CA LEU A 26 38.65 15.52 5.74
C LEU A 26 37.89 14.28 6.20
N PHE A 27 36.64 14.46 6.57
CA PHE A 27 35.74 13.32 6.77
C PHE A 27 35.40 12.77 5.37
N GLN A 28 35.95 11.64 5.01
CA GLN A 28 35.30 10.85 3.97
C GLN A 28 34.05 10.25 4.61
N PRO A 29 32.88 10.42 3.98
CA PRO A 29 31.68 9.76 4.46
C PRO A 29 31.95 8.25 4.53
N ALA A 30 31.46 7.62 5.61
CA ALA A 30 31.43 6.17 5.67
C ALA A 30 30.71 5.66 4.42
N ARG A 31 31.16 4.54 3.88
CA ARG A 31 30.47 3.89 2.74
C ARG A 31 29.90 2.58 3.25
N THR A 32 28.67 2.28 2.87
CA THR A 32 28.13 0.93 3.01
C THR A 32 28.95 -0.03 2.15
N ALA A 33 29.00 -1.32 2.52
CA ALA A 33 29.71 -2.31 1.72
C ALA A 33 29.17 -2.36 0.27
N GLU A 34 30.03 -2.68 -0.70
CA GLU A 34 29.64 -2.67 -2.12
C GLU A 34 28.58 -3.70 -2.44
N ASP A 35 28.58 -4.81 -1.70
CA ASP A 35 27.68 -5.95 -1.84
C ASP A 35 26.41 -5.86 -0.97
N GLN A 36 26.20 -4.73 -0.26
CA GLN A 36 25.03 -4.50 0.59
C GLN A 36 24.23 -3.29 0.12
N TYR A 37 22.90 -3.40 0.14
CA TYR A 37 21.99 -2.28 -0.02
C TYR A 37 21.28 -1.99 1.29
N ILE A 38 21.48 -0.79 1.84
CA ILE A 38 20.93 -0.39 3.15
C ILE A 38 19.88 0.69 2.95
N ILE A 39 18.64 0.34 3.28
CA ILE A 39 17.47 1.23 3.26
C ILE A 39 17.07 1.53 4.70
N GLU A 40 16.78 2.79 5.03
CA GLU A 40 16.12 3.14 6.30
C GLU A 40 14.74 3.75 6.04
N THR A 41 13.74 3.25 6.74
CA THR A 41 12.34 3.64 6.55
C THR A 41 11.61 3.70 7.89
N ILE A 42 10.30 3.90 7.86
CA ILE A 42 9.40 3.89 9.02
C ILE A 42 8.46 2.70 8.92
N GLY A 43 8.08 2.14 10.04
CA GLY A 43 7.16 0.99 10.10
C GLY A 43 7.81 -0.36 9.78
N ASN A 44 7.00 -1.38 9.78
CA ASN A 44 7.33 -2.78 9.51
C ASN A 44 6.36 -3.36 8.50
N PRO A 45 6.70 -4.47 7.81
CA PRO A 45 5.70 -5.25 7.11
C PRO A 45 4.67 -5.81 8.10
N ASP A 46 3.43 -5.93 7.65
CA ASP A 46 2.37 -6.59 8.38
C ASP A 46 2.48 -8.10 8.25
N SER A 47 2.63 -8.58 7.02
CA SER A 47 2.77 -10.00 6.70
C SER A 47 3.74 -10.23 5.53
N MET A 48 4.40 -11.40 5.51
CA MET A 48 5.17 -11.88 4.36
C MET A 48 4.35 -12.79 3.44
N ASP A 49 3.12 -13.16 3.82
CA ASP A 49 2.22 -13.95 2.99
C ASP A 49 1.55 -13.07 1.91
N PRO A 50 1.81 -13.27 0.61
CA PRO A 50 1.25 -12.42 -0.44
C PRO A 50 -0.26 -12.55 -0.60
N HIS A 51 -0.89 -13.59 -0.05
CA HIS A 51 -2.34 -13.76 -0.10
C HIS A 51 -3.07 -13.03 1.06
N VAL A 52 -2.34 -12.54 2.06
CA VAL A 52 -2.87 -11.82 3.23
C VAL A 52 -2.39 -10.38 3.23
N ASN A 53 -1.09 -10.17 2.93
CA ASN A 53 -0.50 -8.83 2.97
C ASN A 53 -1.22 -7.87 2.01
N TYR A 54 -1.68 -6.76 2.53
CA TYR A 54 -2.34 -5.72 1.72
C TYR A 54 -1.84 -4.33 2.11
N GLU A 55 -0.51 -4.19 2.14
CA GLU A 55 0.12 -2.91 2.41
C GLU A 55 1.48 -2.78 1.67
N ASN A 56 1.90 -1.54 1.40
CA ASN A 56 3.03 -1.25 0.51
C ASN A 56 4.40 -1.66 1.06
N PHE A 57 4.57 -1.77 2.37
CA PHE A 57 5.87 -2.07 2.95
C PHE A 57 6.22 -3.54 2.75
N GLY A 58 5.31 -4.44 3.14
CA GLY A 58 5.40 -5.87 2.87
C GLY A 58 5.42 -6.17 1.37
N GLY A 59 4.55 -5.49 0.59
CA GLY A 59 4.51 -5.59 -0.86
C GLY A 59 5.85 -5.26 -1.52
N GLY A 60 6.56 -4.22 -1.06
CA GLY A 60 7.91 -3.88 -1.57
C GLY A 60 8.96 -4.96 -1.30
N ILE A 61 8.82 -5.74 -0.21
CA ILE A 61 9.66 -6.92 0.07
C ILE A 61 9.24 -8.08 -0.81
N GLN A 62 7.96 -8.38 -0.84
CA GLN A 62 7.36 -9.49 -1.61
C GLN A 62 7.68 -9.37 -3.10
N PHE A 63 7.66 -8.16 -3.66
CA PHE A 63 8.04 -7.87 -5.04
C PHE A 63 9.46 -8.35 -5.42
N ASN A 64 10.37 -8.50 -4.45
CA ASN A 64 11.73 -8.96 -4.66
C ASN A 64 11.96 -10.44 -4.30
N VAL A 65 11.01 -11.04 -3.55
CA VAL A 65 11.07 -12.42 -3.08
C VAL A 65 10.21 -13.35 -3.92
N TYR A 66 9.07 -12.84 -4.38
CA TYR A 66 8.12 -13.58 -5.21
C TYR A 66 8.09 -13.00 -6.63
N GLU A 67 7.52 -13.73 -7.55
CA GLU A 67 7.25 -13.26 -8.91
C GLU A 67 5.82 -13.61 -9.33
N THR A 68 5.28 -12.80 -10.23
CA THR A 68 3.97 -12.95 -10.88
C THR A 68 4.12 -13.43 -12.33
N LEU A 69 3.02 -13.66 -13.05
CA LEU A 69 3.10 -14.06 -14.47
C LEU A 69 3.63 -12.93 -15.37
N TYR A 70 3.26 -11.70 -15.08
CA TYR A 70 3.65 -10.49 -15.84
C TYR A 70 4.10 -9.39 -14.89
N THR A 71 4.78 -8.39 -15.43
CA THR A 71 5.16 -7.17 -14.71
C THR A 71 5.07 -5.95 -15.62
N TYR A 72 5.23 -4.76 -15.04
CA TYR A 72 5.25 -3.50 -15.77
C TYR A 72 6.63 -3.20 -16.35
N PRO A 73 6.73 -2.45 -17.47
CA PRO A 73 8.02 -2.01 -18.02
C PRO A 73 8.76 -1.11 -17.04
N TRP A 74 10.06 -1.37 -16.85
CA TRP A 74 10.92 -0.52 -16.03
C TRP A 74 11.18 0.83 -16.70
N GLY A 75 11.31 1.89 -15.89
CA GLY A 75 11.61 3.25 -16.36
C GLY A 75 10.56 3.82 -17.31
N SER A 76 9.31 3.40 -17.15
CA SER A 76 8.19 3.77 -18.00
C SER A 76 7.01 4.25 -17.17
N ASP A 77 6.25 5.19 -17.68
CA ASP A 77 4.95 5.61 -17.17
C ASP A 77 3.79 4.74 -17.71
N ASN A 78 4.12 3.68 -18.46
CA ASN A 78 3.15 2.72 -18.95
C ASN A 78 2.55 1.94 -17.77
N THR A 79 1.23 1.96 -17.67
CA THR A 79 0.44 1.30 -16.63
C THR A 79 -0.15 -0.04 -17.08
N GLU A 80 0.31 -0.58 -18.22
CA GLU A 80 -0.08 -1.89 -18.72
C GLU A 80 1.03 -2.90 -18.43
N PRO A 81 0.73 -4.06 -17.81
CA PRO A 81 1.73 -5.10 -17.50
C PRO A 81 2.06 -5.93 -18.75
N THR A 82 2.90 -5.40 -19.60
CA THR A 82 3.23 -6.00 -20.90
C THR A 82 4.48 -6.88 -20.90
N VAL A 83 5.23 -6.91 -19.79
CA VAL A 83 6.48 -7.68 -19.68
C VAL A 83 6.18 -9.07 -19.11
N PRO A 84 6.37 -10.18 -19.89
CA PRO A 84 6.27 -11.52 -19.36
C PRO A 84 7.37 -11.79 -18.32
N LEU A 85 7.00 -12.30 -17.14
CA LEU A 85 7.93 -12.66 -16.06
C LEU A 85 7.99 -14.19 -15.91
N LEU A 86 7.09 -14.81 -15.17
CA LEU A 86 6.95 -16.27 -15.16
C LEU A 86 6.12 -16.81 -16.32
N ALA A 87 5.36 -15.97 -17.01
CA ALA A 87 4.85 -16.28 -18.34
C ALA A 87 5.99 -16.24 -19.37
N SER A 88 5.93 -17.06 -20.40
CA SER A 88 6.92 -17.09 -21.49
C SER A 88 6.53 -16.22 -22.69
N ALA A 89 5.27 -15.77 -22.75
CA ALA A 89 4.73 -14.93 -23.82
C ALA A 89 3.53 -14.10 -23.33
N ALA A 90 3.06 -13.16 -24.15
CA ALA A 90 1.80 -12.45 -23.90
C ALA A 90 0.63 -13.46 -23.79
N PRO A 91 -0.42 -13.15 -22.99
CA PRO A 91 -1.58 -14.04 -22.85
C PRO A 91 -2.35 -14.16 -24.16
N VAL A 92 -2.90 -15.34 -24.44
CA VAL A 92 -3.81 -15.55 -25.56
C VAL A 92 -5.24 -15.44 -25.03
N MET A 93 -5.88 -14.34 -25.34
CA MET A 93 -7.26 -14.04 -24.91
C MET A 93 -8.28 -14.47 -25.95
N SER A 94 -9.41 -15.05 -25.50
CA SER A 94 -10.56 -15.35 -26.36
C SER A 94 -11.23 -14.05 -26.90
N ALA A 95 -11.97 -14.17 -27.97
CA ALA A 95 -12.61 -13.02 -28.63
C ALA A 95 -13.66 -12.29 -27.76
N ASP A 96 -14.23 -12.98 -26.78
CA ASP A 96 -15.19 -12.44 -25.82
C ASP A 96 -14.52 -11.88 -24.57
N GLY A 97 -13.19 -12.01 -24.45
CA GLY A 97 -12.43 -11.52 -23.29
C GLY A 97 -12.60 -12.30 -22.00
N MET A 98 -13.21 -13.49 -22.06
CA MET A 98 -13.55 -14.28 -20.88
C MET A 98 -12.59 -15.46 -20.62
N GLN A 99 -11.63 -15.72 -21.52
CA GLN A 99 -10.68 -16.81 -21.37
C GLN A 99 -9.27 -16.33 -21.69
N TYR A 100 -8.32 -16.67 -20.81
CA TYR A 100 -6.91 -16.36 -20.97
C TYR A 100 -6.09 -17.65 -20.91
N ASN A 101 -5.37 -17.97 -21.99
CA ASN A 101 -4.37 -19.05 -22.02
C ASN A 101 -2.99 -18.43 -21.87
N ILE A 102 -2.23 -18.90 -20.88
CA ILE A 102 -0.92 -18.36 -20.53
C ILE A 102 0.10 -19.48 -20.58
N SER A 103 1.12 -19.34 -21.44
CA SER A 103 2.28 -20.22 -21.48
C SER A 103 3.28 -19.80 -20.42
N LEU A 104 3.82 -20.75 -19.66
CA LEU A 104 4.76 -20.53 -18.55
C LEU A 104 6.20 -20.77 -18.97
N ARG A 105 7.15 -20.20 -18.24
CA ARG A 105 8.59 -20.48 -18.39
C ARG A 105 8.92 -21.86 -17.88
N GLU A 106 9.78 -22.55 -18.62
CA GLU A 106 10.37 -23.82 -18.22
C GLU A 106 11.68 -23.58 -17.44
N GLY A 107 12.01 -24.49 -16.53
CA GLY A 107 13.29 -24.47 -15.80
C GLY A 107 13.35 -23.50 -14.61
N VAL A 108 12.29 -22.76 -14.31
CA VAL A 108 12.22 -21.92 -13.10
C VAL A 108 12.06 -22.82 -11.86
N ILE A 109 12.81 -22.49 -10.81
CA ILE A 109 12.73 -23.15 -9.50
C ILE A 109 12.40 -22.16 -8.40
N PHE A 110 11.74 -22.63 -7.35
CA PHE A 110 11.54 -21.90 -6.11
C PHE A 110 12.82 -21.91 -5.25
N HIS A 111 12.87 -21.08 -4.22
CA HIS A 111 13.99 -20.98 -3.28
C HIS A 111 14.30 -22.32 -2.57
N ASP A 112 13.35 -23.23 -2.45
CA ASP A 112 13.53 -24.58 -1.91
C ASP A 112 14.03 -25.61 -2.96
N GLY A 113 14.28 -25.17 -4.19
CA GLY A 113 14.72 -26.00 -5.32
C GLY A 113 13.62 -26.77 -6.01
N THR A 114 12.35 -26.63 -5.61
CA THR A 114 11.23 -27.29 -6.29
C THR A 114 10.86 -26.57 -7.60
N PRO A 115 10.38 -27.29 -8.64
CA PRO A 115 10.11 -26.70 -9.94
C PRO A 115 8.79 -25.90 -9.95
N PHE A 116 8.79 -24.75 -10.63
CA PHE A 116 7.60 -23.98 -10.97
C PHE A 116 6.89 -24.59 -12.20
N ASN A 117 5.56 -24.69 -12.15
CA ASN A 117 4.73 -25.20 -13.26
C ASN A 117 3.27 -24.78 -13.13
N ALA A 118 2.40 -25.16 -14.09
CA ALA A 118 0.99 -24.80 -14.11
C ALA A 118 0.18 -25.31 -12.90
N SER A 119 0.59 -26.43 -12.30
CA SER A 119 -0.06 -26.93 -11.08
C SER A 119 0.24 -26.03 -9.88
N CYS A 120 1.46 -25.46 -9.81
CA CYS A 120 1.81 -24.45 -8.78
C CYS A 120 0.98 -23.19 -8.95
N VAL A 121 0.77 -22.72 -10.19
CA VAL A 121 -0.08 -21.55 -10.47
C VAL A 121 -1.50 -21.81 -9.98
N LYS A 122 -2.11 -22.94 -10.37
CA LYS A 122 -3.46 -23.31 -9.92
C LYS A 122 -3.55 -23.35 -8.40
N TRP A 123 -2.62 -24.02 -7.75
CA TRP A 123 -2.61 -24.18 -6.29
C TRP A 123 -2.52 -22.80 -5.57
N ASN A 124 -1.68 -21.87 -6.06
CA ASN A 124 -1.54 -20.56 -5.45
C ASN A 124 -2.83 -19.72 -5.54
N PHE A 125 -3.48 -19.71 -6.70
CA PHE A 125 -4.77 -19.02 -6.84
C PHE A 125 -5.86 -19.66 -5.99
N GLU A 126 -5.93 -20.99 -5.92
CA GLU A 126 -6.87 -21.71 -5.06
C GLU A 126 -6.58 -21.42 -3.58
N ARG A 127 -5.30 -21.38 -3.17
CA ARG A 127 -4.92 -21.01 -1.80
C ARG A 127 -5.32 -19.57 -1.47
N ALA A 128 -5.09 -18.62 -2.37
CA ALA A 128 -5.52 -17.24 -2.14
C ALA A 128 -7.03 -17.16 -1.88
N VAL A 129 -7.83 -17.83 -2.70
CA VAL A 129 -9.30 -17.91 -2.50
C VAL A 129 -9.66 -18.61 -1.20
N LYS A 130 -8.98 -19.71 -0.86
CA LYS A 130 -9.22 -20.46 0.39
C LYS A 130 -8.97 -19.64 1.64
N MET A 131 -7.98 -18.75 1.59
CA MET A 131 -7.62 -17.89 2.72
C MET A 131 -8.52 -16.68 2.88
N PHE A 132 -9.28 -16.34 1.91
CA PHE A 132 -10.05 -15.11 1.72
C PHE A 132 -10.12 -14.21 2.97
N ASP A 133 -9.16 -13.32 3.12
CA ASP A 133 -9.25 -12.23 4.09
C ASP A 133 -10.14 -11.12 3.50
N THR A 134 -11.22 -10.78 4.19
CA THR A 134 -12.16 -9.74 3.75
C THR A 134 -11.54 -8.33 3.73
N HIS A 135 -10.41 -8.12 4.41
CA HIS A 135 -9.61 -6.89 4.38
C HIS A 135 -8.38 -7.01 3.45
N GLY A 136 -8.12 -8.21 2.94
CA GLY A 136 -6.97 -8.55 2.10
C GLY A 136 -7.20 -8.32 0.60
N PRO A 137 -6.22 -8.69 -0.24
CA PRO A 137 -6.22 -8.38 -1.68
C PRO A 137 -6.95 -9.38 -2.56
N VAL A 138 -7.47 -10.49 -2.01
CA VAL A 138 -7.98 -11.63 -2.79
C VAL A 138 -9.20 -11.27 -3.66
N TRP A 139 -9.99 -10.28 -3.26
CA TRP A 139 -11.15 -9.79 -4.00
C TRP A 139 -10.81 -9.46 -5.46
N MET A 140 -9.65 -8.85 -5.73
CA MET A 140 -9.28 -8.40 -7.07
C MET A 140 -9.02 -9.54 -8.06
N ILE A 141 -8.73 -10.76 -7.59
CA ILE A 141 -8.52 -11.93 -8.44
C ILE A 141 -9.72 -12.87 -8.46
N ILE A 142 -10.51 -12.97 -7.36
CA ILE A 142 -11.66 -13.88 -7.31
C ILE A 142 -12.90 -13.30 -7.99
N GLU A 143 -13.13 -11.99 -7.84
CA GLU A 143 -14.32 -11.31 -8.40
C GLU A 143 -14.53 -11.63 -9.89
N PRO A 144 -13.54 -11.54 -10.78
CA PRO A 144 -13.74 -11.85 -12.19
C PRO A 144 -13.71 -13.35 -12.51
N LEU A 145 -13.20 -14.22 -11.63
CA LEU A 145 -13.08 -15.64 -11.92
C LEU A 145 -14.45 -16.33 -11.94
N LYS A 146 -14.64 -17.25 -12.88
CA LYS A 146 -15.90 -17.97 -13.07
C LYS A 146 -16.37 -18.64 -11.78
N GLY A 147 -17.58 -18.26 -11.32
CA GLY A 147 -18.18 -18.73 -10.07
C GLY A 147 -17.51 -18.19 -8.80
N GLY A 148 -16.56 -17.29 -8.91
CA GLY A 148 -15.84 -16.70 -7.77
C GLY A 148 -16.73 -15.87 -6.86
N GLU A 149 -17.72 -15.16 -7.41
CA GLU A 149 -18.66 -14.33 -6.66
C GLU A 149 -19.45 -15.10 -5.59
N VAL A 150 -19.65 -16.41 -5.77
CA VAL A 150 -20.37 -17.24 -4.79
C VAL A 150 -19.49 -17.49 -3.56
N VAL A 151 -18.21 -17.80 -3.74
CA VAL A 151 -17.25 -18.04 -2.65
C VAL A 151 -16.99 -16.73 -1.90
N GLU A 152 -16.83 -15.65 -2.64
CA GLU A 152 -16.64 -14.30 -2.09
C GLU A 152 -17.83 -13.89 -1.21
N ALA A 153 -19.05 -14.04 -1.69
CA ALA A 153 -20.26 -13.73 -0.93
C ALA A 153 -20.35 -14.54 0.38
N GLU A 154 -19.99 -15.82 0.35
CA GLU A 154 -19.97 -16.66 1.58
C GLU A 154 -18.88 -16.20 2.56
N ALA A 155 -17.73 -15.74 2.08
CA ALA A 155 -16.68 -15.19 2.94
C ALA A 155 -17.17 -13.93 3.69
N TYR A 156 -17.86 -13.03 3.00
CA TYR A 156 -18.40 -11.81 3.63
C TYR A 156 -19.58 -12.07 4.57
N VAL A 157 -20.44 -13.03 4.22
CA VAL A 157 -21.69 -13.28 5.01
C VAL A 157 -21.44 -14.19 6.21
N ASN A 158 -20.71 -15.29 6.02
CA ASN A 158 -20.55 -16.34 7.00
C ASN A 158 -19.12 -16.43 7.58
N GLY A 159 -18.18 -15.74 6.97
CA GLY A 159 -16.77 -15.75 7.33
C GLY A 159 -16.00 -16.93 6.71
N THR A 160 -14.74 -16.67 6.40
CA THR A 160 -13.79 -17.68 5.93
C THR A 160 -13.64 -18.80 6.95
N GLY A 161 -13.61 -20.06 6.50
CA GLY A 161 -13.57 -21.24 7.37
C GLY A 161 -14.93 -21.67 7.96
N SER A 162 -16.03 -20.95 7.68
CA SER A 162 -17.38 -21.44 7.99
C SER A 162 -17.75 -22.65 7.14
N ALA A 163 -18.74 -23.46 7.59
CA ALA A 163 -19.18 -24.61 6.82
C ALA A 163 -19.77 -24.22 5.45
N GLU A 164 -20.42 -23.07 5.36
CA GLU A 164 -20.99 -22.49 4.16
C GLU A 164 -19.90 -22.07 3.17
N PHE A 165 -18.88 -21.35 3.65
CA PHE A 165 -17.72 -20.96 2.86
C PHE A 165 -16.97 -22.20 2.35
N GLU A 166 -16.70 -23.19 3.22
CA GLU A 166 -16.02 -24.42 2.85
C GLU A 166 -16.76 -25.15 1.74
N ALA A 167 -18.09 -25.28 1.85
CA ALA A 167 -18.89 -25.94 0.83
C ALA A 167 -18.88 -25.18 -0.51
N ALA A 168 -18.93 -23.84 -0.46
CA ALA A 168 -18.85 -23.00 -1.67
C ALA A 168 -17.47 -23.09 -2.32
N PHE A 169 -16.39 -23.05 -1.53
CA PHE A 169 -15.03 -23.22 -2.03
C PHE A 169 -14.80 -24.58 -2.66
N ASP A 170 -15.21 -25.67 -2.00
CA ASP A 170 -15.06 -27.03 -2.52
C ASP A 170 -15.81 -27.24 -3.84
N ASP A 171 -17.03 -26.69 -3.95
CA ASP A 171 -17.81 -26.74 -5.20
C ASP A 171 -17.14 -25.90 -6.30
N TRP A 172 -16.69 -24.69 -5.97
CA TRP A 172 -15.97 -23.82 -6.90
C TRP A 172 -14.69 -24.48 -7.43
N GLN A 173 -13.86 -25.03 -6.56
CA GLN A 173 -12.62 -25.70 -6.91
C GLN A 173 -12.88 -26.92 -7.83
N ALA A 174 -13.89 -27.70 -7.50
CA ALA A 174 -14.20 -28.95 -8.24
C ALA A 174 -14.92 -28.69 -9.57
N ASN A 175 -15.82 -27.70 -9.64
CA ASN A 175 -16.84 -27.63 -10.69
C ASN A 175 -16.84 -26.34 -11.52
N SER A 176 -16.24 -25.23 -11.05
CA SER A 176 -16.27 -23.96 -11.77
C SER A 176 -15.50 -24.01 -13.11
N GLY A 177 -14.39 -24.74 -13.12
CA GLY A 177 -13.43 -24.68 -14.21
C GLY A 177 -12.80 -23.29 -14.39
N ALA A 178 -12.77 -22.49 -13.34
CA ALA A 178 -12.18 -21.14 -13.35
C ALA A 178 -10.69 -21.18 -13.69
N ILE A 179 -9.97 -22.17 -13.16
CA ILE A 179 -8.52 -22.33 -13.34
C ILE A 179 -8.23 -23.75 -13.82
N VAL A 180 -7.73 -23.87 -15.05
CA VAL A 180 -7.52 -25.15 -15.71
C VAL A 180 -6.06 -25.34 -16.10
N VAL A 181 -5.44 -26.41 -15.62
CA VAL A 181 -4.13 -26.85 -16.09
C VAL A 181 -4.32 -27.59 -17.43
N LEU A 182 -3.87 -26.99 -18.54
CA LEU A 182 -3.96 -27.58 -19.87
C LEU A 182 -2.84 -28.58 -20.12
N ASP A 183 -1.63 -28.22 -19.67
CA ASP A 183 -0.44 -29.09 -19.64
C ASP A 183 0.54 -28.57 -18.55
N THR A 184 1.75 -29.15 -18.47
CA THR A 184 2.75 -28.81 -17.44
C THR A 184 3.11 -27.32 -17.41
N TYR A 185 3.09 -26.64 -18.56
CA TYR A 185 3.51 -25.24 -18.70
C TYR A 185 2.46 -24.38 -19.40
N THR A 186 1.18 -24.77 -19.34
CA THR A 186 0.07 -23.97 -19.86
C THR A 186 -1.08 -23.93 -18.86
N ILE A 187 -1.43 -22.73 -18.41
CA ILE A 187 -2.57 -22.48 -17.54
C ILE A 187 -3.64 -21.69 -18.29
N GLN A 188 -4.91 -22.01 -18.00
CA GLN A 188 -6.06 -21.28 -18.51
C GLN A 188 -6.88 -20.70 -17.37
N PHE A 189 -7.19 -19.42 -17.46
CA PHE A 189 -8.17 -18.75 -16.60
C PHE A 189 -9.45 -18.50 -17.36
N ASN A 190 -10.58 -18.83 -16.74
CA ASN A 190 -11.92 -18.57 -17.26
C ASN A 190 -12.63 -17.57 -16.34
N LEU A 191 -13.12 -16.49 -16.92
CA LEU A 191 -13.80 -15.42 -16.21
C LEU A 191 -15.32 -15.59 -16.30
N GLU A 192 -16.04 -15.03 -15.34
CA GLU A 192 -17.51 -14.94 -15.35
C GLU A 192 -18.00 -13.85 -16.30
N TYR A 193 -17.22 -12.80 -16.48
CA TYR A 193 -17.48 -11.67 -17.35
C TYR A 193 -16.16 -11.11 -17.90
N PRO A 194 -16.18 -10.34 -19.02
CA PRO A 194 -14.97 -9.68 -19.50
C PRO A 194 -14.48 -8.67 -18.48
N PHE A 195 -13.28 -8.85 -17.97
CA PHE A 195 -12.65 -7.95 -16.99
C PHE A 195 -11.33 -7.44 -17.55
N ALA A 196 -11.34 -6.21 -18.08
CA ALA A 196 -10.18 -5.64 -18.76
C ALA A 196 -8.92 -5.58 -17.89
N PRO A 197 -8.97 -5.26 -16.58
CA PRO A 197 -7.79 -5.24 -15.73
C PRO A 197 -7.30 -6.61 -15.25
N PHE A 198 -7.84 -7.75 -15.70
CA PHE A 198 -7.54 -9.07 -15.15
C PHE A 198 -6.04 -9.35 -15.05
N ILE A 199 -5.29 -9.18 -16.14
CA ILE A 199 -3.83 -9.40 -16.13
C ILE A 199 -3.15 -8.41 -15.17
N ALA A 200 -3.56 -7.15 -15.15
CA ALA A 200 -3.01 -6.15 -14.25
C ALA A 200 -3.29 -6.49 -12.77
N ALA A 201 -4.50 -6.93 -12.43
CA ALA A 201 -4.84 -7.39 -11.08
C ALA A 201 -3.97 -8.58 -10.63
N THR A 202 -3.62 -9.50 -11.53
CA THR A 202 -2.73 -10.63 -11.24
C THR A 202 -1.25 -10.27 -11.17
N THR A 203 -0.85 -9.02 -11.40
CA THR A 203 0.52 -8.54 -11.20
C THR A 203 0.76 -7.96 -9.81
N TYR A 204 -0.28 -7.73 -9.03
CA TYR A 204 -0.16 -7.43 -7.61
C TYR A 204 0.30 -8.68 -6.85
N GLU A 205 0.81 -8.50 -5.64
CA GLU A 205 1.44 -9.56 -4.84
C GLU A 205 0.52 -10.74 -4.60
N VAL A 206 -0.79 -10.56 -4.55
CA VAL A 206 -1.78 -11.66 -4.44
C VAL A 206 -1.72 -12.65 -5.60
N GLY A 207 -1.26 -12.22 -6.77
CA GLY A 207 -1.02 -13.06 -7.94
C GLY A 207 0.39 -13.66 -8.00
N ALA A 208 1.21 -13.47 -6.96
CA ALA A 208 2.56 -14.02 -6.88
C ALA A 208 2.57 -15.48 -6.43
N PHE A 209 3.68 -16.17 -6.70
CA PHE A 209 3.76 -17.62 -6.47
C PHE A 209 4.73 -17.98 -5.36
N MET A 210 4.23 -18.73 -4.39
CA MET A 210 5.01 -19.43 -3.37
C MET A 210 5.11 -20.92 -3.69
N SER A 211 6.16 -21.58 -3.18
CA SER A 211 6.32 -23.03 -3.31
C SER A 211 5.24 -23.77 -2.52
N PRO A 212 4.37 -24.57 -3.19
CA PRO A 212 3.43 -25.43 -2.48
C PRO A 212 4.12 -26.41 -1.54
N SER A 213 5.27 -26.98 -1.96
CA SER A 213 6.05 -27.92 -1.16
C SER A 213 6.56 -27.30 0.14
N TYR A 214 7.01 -26.04 0.08
CA TYR A 214 7.49 -25.31 1.25
C TYR A 214 6.35 -25.03 2.23
N VAL A 215 5.23 -24.52 1.76
CA VAL A 215 4.04 -24.26 2.59
C VAL A 215 3.56 -25.53 3.28
N LEU A 216 3.48 -26.65 2.54
CA LEU A 216 3.03 -27.93 3.07
C LEU A 216 4.04 -28.59 4.04
N SER A 217 5.31 -28.16 4.03
CA SER A 217 6.34 -28.62 4.97
C SER A 217 6.35 -27.86 6.31
N SER A 218 5.43 -26.93 6.51
CA SER A 218 5.31 -26.14 7.73
C SER A 218 5.31 -27.02 8.99
N PRO A 219 6.14 -26.73 10.01
CA PRO A 219 6.19 -27.49 11.25
C PRO A 219 4.85 -27.54 12.01
N ASN A 220 3.98 -26.59 11.77
CA ASN A 220 2.67 -26.51 12.42
C ASN A 220 1.62 -27.45 11.80
N ASN A 221 1.89 -28.05 10.64
CA ASN A 221 1.01 -29.05 10.04
C ASN A 221 0.82 -30.32 10.92
N ASP A 222 1.80 -30.64 11.78
CA ASP A 222 1.76 -31.81 12.67
C ASP A 222 0.85 -31.60 13.90
N THR A 223 0.45 -30.37 14.20
CA THR A 223 -0.33 -30.06 15.42
C THR A 223 -1.84 -30.17 15.23
N GLY A 224 -2.32 -30.29 13.99
CA GLY A 224 -3.75 -30.33 13.64
C GLY A 224 -4.47 -29.00 13.83
N ALA A 225 -3.74 -27.91 14.12
CA ALA A 225 -4.28 -26.56 14.22
C ALA A 225 -4.36 -25.86 12.86
N MET A 226 -3.48 -26.25 11.91
CA MET A 226 -3.49 -25.72 10.54
C MET A 226 -4.08 -26.72 9.55
N ASP A 227 -4.77 -26.22 8.52
CA ASP A 227 -5.12 -27.03 7.36
C ASP A 227 -3.84 -27.43 6.63
N ALA A 228 -3.49 -28.72 6.72
CA ALA A 228 -2.25 -29.28 6.18
C ALA A 228 -2.11 -29.10 4.65
N HIS A 229 -3.22 -28.83 3.94
CA HIS A 229 -3.21 -28.65 2.48
C HIS A 229 -2.91 -27.21 2.05
N TRP A 230 -3.29 -26.23 2.87
CA TRP A 230 -3.20 -24.81 2.53
C TRP A 230 -2.24 -24.01 3.41
N GLY A 231 -1.80 -24.56 4.52
CA GLY A 231 -0.95 -23.88 5.50
C GLY A 231 -1.68 -22.74 6.20
N VAL A 232 -2.95 -22.91 6.52
CA VAL A 232 -3.85 -21.91 7.10
C VAL A 232 -4.37 -22.40 8.45
N ASP A 233 -4.40 -21.51 9.44
CA ASP A 233 -5.14 -21.67 10.70
C ASP A 233 -6.39 -20.79 10.65
N TYR A 234 -7.55 -21.39 10.42
CA TYR A 234 -8.81 -20.65 10.33
C TYR A 234 -9.29 -20.04 11.64
N GLY A 235 -8.65 -20.34 12.77
CA GLY A 235 -9.04 -19.78 14.06
C GLY A 235 -8.62 -18.34 14.26
N GLU A 236 -7.55 -17.90 13.57
CA GLU A 236 -6.92 -16.59 13.80
C GLU A 236 -6.38 -15.91 12.53
N VAL A 237 -6.71 -16.36 11.34
CA VAL A 237 -6.15 -15.85 10.06
C VAL A 237 -4.61 -15.82 10.03
N HIS A 238 -3.98 -16.64 10.84
CA HIS A 238 -2.52 -16.71 10.90
C HIS A 238 -2.00 -17.82 9.99
N THR A 239 -1.01 -17.49 9.20
CA THR A 239 -0.32 -18.46 8.37
C THR A 239 1.15 -18.56 8.78
N TRP A 240 1.76 -19.71 8.54
CA TRP A 240 3.20 -19.83 8.72
C TRP A 240 3.97 -18.89 7.79
N MET A 241 3.40 -18.58 6.61
CA MET A 241 3.98 -17.70 5.61
C MET A 241 3.97 -16.22 6.01
N GLU A 242 3.28 -15.82 7.07
CA GLU A 242 3.35 -14.44 7.57
C GLU A 242 4.77 -14.03 7.96
N THR A 243 5.58 -14.98 8.40
CA THR A 243 6.97 -14.75 8.83
C THR A 243 8.01 -15.51 7.99
N HIS A 244 7.57 -16.27 6.97
CA HIS A 244 8.42 -17.09 6.14
C HIS A 244 8.13 -16.85 4.66
N THR A 245 9.15 -17.05 3.83
CA THR A 245 8.99 -16.87 2.38
C THR A 245 9.64 -18.02 1.60
N CYS A 246 9.06 -18.37 0.46
CA CYS A 246 9.68 -19.25 -0.52
C CYS A 246 9.08 -18.98 -1.90
N GLY A 247 9.63 -18.00 -2.61
CA GLY A 247 9.24 -17.58 -3.95
C GLY A 247 10.18 -18.06 -5.03
N THR A 248 10.10 -17.42 -6.20
CA THR A 248 11.00 -17.62 -7.35
C THR A 248 11.88 -16.41 -7.60
N GLY A 249 11.71 -15.33 -6.80
CA GLY A 249 12.36 -14.04 -6.99
C GLY A 249 13.86 -14.05 -6.72
N ALA A 250 14.52 -12.95 -7.03
CA ALA A 250 15.97 -12.83 -6.93
C ALA A 250 16.50 -12.84 -5.50
N TYR A 251 15.65 -12.57 -4.51
CA TYR A 251 16.05 -12.52 -3.10
C TYR A 251 15.22 -13.46 -2.24
N MET A 252 15.86 -13.98 -1.18
CA MET A 252 15.25 -14.78 -0.12
C MET A 252 15.23 -14.00 1.17
N LEU A 253 14.16 -14.10 1.96
CA LEU A 253 14.14 -13.60 3.33
C LEU A 253 15.11 -14.44 4.20
N GLU A 254 16.11 -13.80 4.79
CA GLU A 254 17.03 -14.45 5.73
C GLU A 254 16.59 -14.23 7.18
N GLU A 255 16.23 -13.02 7.53
CA GLU A 255 15.83 -12.66 8.89
C GLU A 255 14.87 -11.47 8.88
N TRP A 256 13.81 -11.57 9.67
CA TRP A 256 12.96 -10.44 10.00
C TRP A 256 12.87 -10.27 11.51
N ARG A 257 13.21 -9.09 11.98
CA ARG A 257 13.01 -8.64 13.36
C ARG A 257 12.05 -7.47 13.35
N PRO A 258 10.81 -7.65 13.80
CA PRO A 258 9.84 -6.58 13.88
C PRO A 258 10.38 -5.35 14.59
N ASN A 259 10.15 -4.16 14.05
CA ASN A 259 10.63 -2.86 14.53
C ASN A 259 12.16 -2.66 14.52
N GLU A 260 12.92 -3.61 13.97
CA GLU A 260 14.37 -3.49 13.83
C GLU A 260 14.78 -3.51 12.35
N PHE A 261 14.60 -4.65 11.68
CA PHE A 261 14.98 -4.78 10.27
C PHE A 261 14.37 -6.01 9.58
N VAL A 262 14.35 -5.96 8.25
CA VAL A 262 14.23 -7.10 7.34
C VAL A 262 15.57 -7.26 6.62
N LYS A 263 16.12 -8.48 6.59
CA LYS A 263 17.32 -8.84 5.85
C LYS A 263 16.96 -9.84 4.76
N MET A 264 17.33 -9.55 3.54
CA MET A 264 17.23 -10.45 2.40
C MET A 264 18.62 -10.75 1.83
N VAL A 265 18.78 -11.96 1.27
CA VAL A 265 20.00 -12.43 0.61
C VAL A 265 19.68 -12.85 -0.82
N ILE A 266 20.67 -12.70 -1.71
CA ILE A 266 20.54 -13.09 -3.11
C ILE A 266 20.26 -14.59 -3.24
N PHE A 267 19.39 -14.98 -4.17
CA PHE A 267 19.17 -16.36 -4.58
C PHE A 267 20.14 -16.70 -5.71
N GLU A 268 21.18 -17.51 -5.43
CA GLU A 268 22.26 -17.79 -6.40
C GLU A 268 21.76 -18.52 -7.65
N ASP A 269 20.71 -19.37 -7.51
CA ASP A 269 20.11 -20.13 -8.60
C ASP A 269 18.95 -19.39 -9.28
N TYR A 270 18.91 -18.05 -9.17
CA TYR A 270 17.87 -17.25 -9.78
C TYR A 270 17.86 -17.41 -11.31
N TRP A 271 16.73 -17.77 -11.86
CA TRP A 271 16.57 -18.17 -13.26
C TRP A 271 16.99 -17.09 -14.27
N ARG A 272 16.90 -15.81 -13.96
CA ARG A 272 17.31 -14.70 -14.83
C ARG A 272 18.82 -14.47 -14.86
N ALA A 273 19.58 -15.05 -13.94
CA ALA A 273 21.03 -14.94 -13.97
C ALA A 273 21.66 -15.55 -15.25
N ASP A 274 20.99 -16.58 -15.81
CA ASP A 274 21.40 -17.24 -17.06
C ASP A 274 20.58 -16.81 -18.28
N ALA A 275 19.65 -15.84 -18.13
CA ALA A 275 18.76 -15.44 -19.20
C ALA A 275 19.52 -14.67 -20.29
N THR A 276 19.60 -15.25 -21.47
CA THR A 276 20.12 -14.58 -22.68
C THR A 276 19.08 -13.70 -23.39
N GLU A 277 17.91 -13.54 -22.79
CA GLU A 277 16.79 -12.76 -23.34
C GLU A 277 16.98 -11.27 -23.04
N ALA A 278 17.62 -10.55 -23.96
CA ALA A 278 17.87 -9.10 -23.90
C ALA A 278 16.60 -8.22 -23.71
N ALA A 279 15.40 -8.81 -23.80
CA ALA A 279 14.13 -8.12 -23.54
C ALA A 279 13.78 -8.04 -22.06
N ILE A 280 14.42 -8.84 -21.20
CA ILE A 280 14.14 -8.95 -19.76
C ILE A 280 15.23 -8.29 -18.93
N GLU A 281 16.48 -8.27 -19.42
CA GLU A 281 17.59 -7.61 -18.74
C GLU A 281 17.77 -6.17 -19.21
N PRO A 282 17.88 -5.22 -18.29
CA PRO A 282 18.31 -3.88 -18.65
C PRO A 282 19.77 -3.93 -19.17
N PRO A 283 20.09 -3.11 -20.15
CA PRO A 283 21.42 -3.10 -20.77
C PRO A 283 22.59 -2.68 -19.84
N ASP A 284 22.29 -2.21 -18.63
CA ASP A 284 23.23 -1.69 -17.63
C ASP A 284 23.37 -2.59 -16.39
N TYR A 285 22.95 -3.86 -16.46
CA TYR A 285 23.11 -4.80 -15.35
C TYR A 285 24.60 -5.00 -15.00
N ALA A 286 24.97 -4.61 -13.79
CA ALA A 286 26.35 -4.70 -13.29
C ALA A 286 26.53 -5.66 -12.10
N GLY A 287 25.49 -6.37 -11.70
CA GLY A 287 25.48 -7.32 -10.58
C GLY A 287 24.56 -6.86 -9.44
N ALA A 288 23.89 -7.80 -8.83
CA ALA A 288 22.99 -7.57 -7.71
C ALA A 288 23.77 -7.48 -6.38
N PHE A 289 23.13 -6.92 -5.35
CA PHE A 289 23.64 -6.97 -3.99
C PHE A 289 23.53 -8.39 -3.42
N ASN A 290 24.51 -8.82 -2.64
CA ASN A 290 24.44 -10.06 -1.88
C ASN A 290 23.41 -9.97 -0.74
N GLU A 291 23.28 -8.77 -0.15
CA GLU A 291 22.38 -8.52 0.96
C GLU A 291 21.61 -7.21 0.76
N VAL A 292 20.33 -7.24 1.09
CA VAL A 292 19.47 -6.04 1.21
C VAL A 292 18.98 -5.94 2.65
N TRP A 293 19.21 -4.79 3.27
CA TRP A 293 18.80 -4.48 4.62
C TRP A 293 17.77 -3.36 4.61
N ILE A 294 16.56 -3.61 5.08
CA ILE A 294 15.54 -2.61 5.30
C ILE A 294 15.41 -2.40 6.80
N LYS A 295 15.86 -1.27 7.30
CA LYS A 295 15.93 -0.96 8.73
C LYS A 295 14.80 -0.02 9.11
N THR A 296 14.09 -0.37 10.20
CA THR A 296 13.09 0.50 10.79
C THR A 296 13.77 1.55 11.65
N ASN A 297 13.56 2.82 11.33
CA ASN A 297 14.11 3.96 12.06
C ASN A 297 13.10 5.12 11.99
N GLU A 298 12.32 5.33 13.05
CA GLU A 298 11.31 6.40 13.10
C GLU A 298 11.92 7.80 13.30
N ASP A 299 13.20 7.90 13.75
CA ASP A 299 13.88 9.19 13.92
C ASP A 299 14.28 9.79 12.56
N THR A 300 13.52 10.78 12.12
CA THR A 300 13.76 11.51 10.87
C THR A 300 15.18 12.12 10.83
N THR A 301 15.65 12.71 11.92
CA THR A 301 16.99 13.33 11.99
C THR A 301 18.08 12.28 11.88
N GLY A 302 17.90 11.13 12.53
CA GLY A 302 18.80 9.98 12.44
C GLY A 302 18.90 9.44 11.02
N ARG A 303 17.76 9.22 10.32
CA ARG A 303 17.73 8.78 8.92
C ARG A 303 18.47 9.75 7.99
N HIS A 304 18.20 11.08 8.13
CA HIS A 304 18.86 12.10 7.31
C HIS A 304 20.37 12.11 7.54
N LEU A 305 20.80 11.97 8.80
CA LEU A 305 22.23 11.89 9.13
C LEU A 305 22.87 10.62 8.56
N ASN A 306 22.22 9.46 8.68
CA ASN A 306 22.72 8.19 8.16
C ASN A 306 22.89 8.22 6.64
N LEU A 307 21.92 8.79 5.92
CA LEU A 307 22.07 9.02 4.48
C LEU A 307 23.27 9.94 4.18
N ARG A 308 23.35 11.12 4.81
CA ARG A 308 24.41 12.11 4.55
C ARG A 308 25.80 11.58 4.88
N THR A 309 25.92 10.75 5.91
CA THR A 309 27.19 10.13 6.32
C THR A 309 27.53 8.86 5.57
N GLY A 310 26.62 8.33 4.74
CA GLY A 310 26.80 7.11 3.98
C GLY A 310 26.66 5.82 4.76
N LEU A 311 25.93 5.85 5.88
CA LEU A 311 25.54 4.67 6.67
C LEU A 311 24.25 4.02 6.14
N ALA A 312 23.50 4.75 5.32
CA ALA A 312 22.38 4.26 4.55
C ALA A 312 22.53 4.68 3.08
N ASP A 313 22.04 3.89 2.17
CA ASP A 313 22.05 4.13 0.73
C ASP A 313 20.79 4.87 0.26
N GLN A 314 19.66 4.56 0.87
CA GLN A 314 18.36 5.20 0.65
C GLN A 314 17.63 5.36 1.98
N VAL A 315 16.85 6.43 2.11
CA VAL A 315 16.02 6.64 3.30
C VAL A 315 14.65 7.17 2.93
N TYR A 316 13.64 6.87 3.75
CA TYR A 316 12.40 7.62 3.73
C TYR A 316 12.66 9.05 4.18
N TRP A 317 12.53 9.98 3.24
CA TRP A 317 12.70 11.42 3.48
C TRP A 317 11.34 12.10 3.33
N PRO A 318 10.72 12.56 4.42
CA PRO A 318 9.40 13.18 4.33
C PRO A 318 9.47 14.51 3.56
N THR A 319 8.47 14.75 2.74
CA THR A 319 8.37 16.01 1.94
C THR A 319 8.27 17.26 2.81
N THR A 320 7.85 17.14 4.06
CA THR A 320 7.93 18.21 5.07
C THR A 320 9.36 18.76 5.26
N ASN A 321 10.37 17.93 4.99
CA ASN A 321 11.79 18.25 5.10
C ASN A 321 12.45 18.42 3.72
N ALA A 322 11.69 18.60 2.65
CA ALA A 322 12.24 18.71 1.29
C ALA A 322 13.24 19.86 1.17
N ASP A 323 13.00 21.00 1.82
CA ASP A 323 13.88 22.19 1.81
C ASP A 323 15.29 21.91 2.37
N GLU A 324 15.49 20.82 3.11
CA GLU A 324 16.81 20.44 3.65
C GLU A 324 17.74 19.86 2.59
N ILE A 325 17.19 19.36 1.48
CA ILE A 325 17.94 18.63 0.45
C ILE A 325 17.63 19.07 -0.98
N TRP A 326 16.51 19.73 -1.21
CA TRP A 326 16.09 20.20 -2.53
C TRP A 326 16.47 21.66 -2.75
N ASP A 327 17.11 21.95 -3.88
CA ASP A 327 17.43 23.30 -4.33
C ASP A 327 16.51 23.70 -5.49
N ASN A 328 15.63 24.67 -5.24
CA ASN A 328 14.69 25.20 -6.22
C ASN A 328 15.36 25.97 -7.38
N VAL A 329 16.64 26.36 -7.26
CA VAL A 329 17.37 27.06 -8.32
C VAL A 329 17.95 26.07 -9.32
N THR A 330 18.60 25.02 -8.80
CA THR A 330 19.20 23.99 -9.63
C THR A 330 18.21 22.88 -10.02
N MET A 331 17.02 22.88 -9.40
CA MET A 331 16.00 21.84 -9.55
C MET A 331 16.57 20.44 -9.27
N GLY A 332 17.33 20.31 -8.19
CA GLY A 332 18.01 19.09 -7.82
C GLY A 332 18.41 19.03 -6.35
N SER A 333 19.26 18.08 -6.00
CA SER A 333 19.81 17.96 -4.66
C SER A 333 20.78 19.10 -4.34
N SER A 334 20.70 19.64 -3.13
CA SER A 334 21.69 20.58 -2.58
C SER A 334 23.01 19.90 -2.16
N ASP A 335 23.03 18.56 -2.05
CA ASP A 335 24.21 17.75 -1.75
C ASP A 335 24.62 16.93 -2.98
N PRO A 336 25.85 17.10 -3.53
CA PRO A 336 26.29 16.40 -4.74
C PRO A 336 26.44 14.87 -4.55
N ASN A 337 26.46 14.40 -3.31
CA ASN A 337 26.54 12.97 -3.00
C ASN A 337 25.16 12.31 -2.84
N ILE A 338 24.10 13.06 -3.01
CA ILE A 338 22.71 12.61 -2.84
C ILE A 338 21.93 12.94 -4.11
N ASN A 339 21.16 12.00 -4.59
CA ASN A 339 20.18 12.21 -5.64
C ASN A 339 18.81 12.40 -5.01
N VAL A 340 18.08 13.41 -5.46
CA VAL A 340 16.64 13.56 -5.23
C VAL A 340 15.93 13.24 -6.53
N VAL A 341 15.22 12.13 -6.55
CA VAL A 341 14.47 11.70 -7.72
C VAL A 341 13.07 12.29 -7.64
N THR A 342 12.75 13.04 -8.67
CA THR A 342 11.44 13.67 -8.85
C THR A 342 10.93 13.28 -10.23
N GLY A 343 9.66 13.06 -10.36
CA GLY A 343 9.07 12.64 -11.64
C GLY A 343 7.62 12.98 -11.73
N GLY A 344 6.87 12.17 -12.43
CA GLY A 344 5.44 12.26 -12.54
C GLY A 344 4.73 12.26 -11.16
N PHE A 345 3.44 12.32 -11.18
CA PHE A 345 2.64 12.17 -9.97
C PHE A 345 2.40 10.68 -9.71
N SER A 346 2.45 10.30 -8.44
CA SER A 346 2.00 8.99 -7.99
C SER A 346 0.47 8.93 -8.04
N TYR A 347 -0.10 7.79 -8.38
CA TYR A 347 -1.54 7.54 -8.21
C TYR A 347 -1.94 7.33 -6.74
N THR A 348 -1.01 7.40 -5.81
CA THR A 348 -1.31 7.32 -4.37
C THR A 348 -2.25 8.42 -3.93
N LEU A 349 -3.22 8.09 -3.07
CA LEU A 349 -4.10 9.05 -2.39
C LEU A 349 -3.85 9.03 -0.89
N MET A 350 -4.02 10.18 -0.22
CA MET A 350 -4.09 10.28 1.24
C MET A 350 -5.49 10.74 1.63
N ALA A 351 -6.15 9.97 2.50
CA ALA A 351 -7.52 10.25 2.90
C ALA A 351 -7.75 10.05 4.40
N PHE A 352 -8.57 10.93 4.97
CA PHE A 352 -9.24 10.69 6.24
C PHE A 352 -10.50 9.89 5.98
N THR A 353 -10.66 8.75 6.64
CA THR A 353 -11.85 7.92 6.54
C THR A 353 -12.63 7.96 7.85
N PHE A 354 -13.95 7.99 7.75
CA PHE A 354 -14.86 8.09 8.89
C PHE A 354 -15.52 6.73 9.17
N LYS A 355 -15.69 6.42 10.45
CA LYS A 355 -16.45 5.24 10.87
C LYS A 355 -17.95 5.57 11.01
N PHE A 356 -18.78 4.78 10.35
CA PHE A 356 -20.25 4.85 10.42
C PHE A 356 -20.83 3.88 11.45
N LEU A 357 -20.18 2.74 11.67
CA LEU A 357 -20.57 1.78 12.71
C LEU A 357 -20.31 2.33 14.12
N PRO A 358 -20.89 1.73 15.18
CA PRO A 358 -20.57 2.09 16.56
C PRO A 358 -19.06 2.05 16.81
N VAL A 359 -18.59 2.92 17.68
CA VAL A 359 -17.17 3.07 18.03
C VAL A 359 -16.94 2.75 19.50
N ASN A 360 -15.83 2.11 19.78
CA ASN A 360 -15.35 1.88 21.14
C ASN A 360 -14.49 3.07 21.60
N ILE A 361 -14.99 3.83 22.57
CA ILE A 361 -14.22 4.91 23.19
C ILE A 361 -13.66 4.46 24.54
N THR A 362 -12.39 4.79 24.83
CA THR A 362 -11.80 4.54 26.14
C THR A 362 -11.57 5.84 26.87
N ARG A 363 -12.22 6.00 28.02
CA ARG A 363 -12.11 7.19 28.87
C ARG A 363 -11.88 6.76 30.31
N GLY A 364 -10.82 7.29 30.93
CA GLY A 364 -10.49 6.91 32.31
C GLY A 364 -10.23 5.41 32.51
N GLY A 365 -9.78 4.69 31.47
CA GLY A 365 -9.56 3.25 31.49
C GLY A 365 -10.84 2.40 31.31
N VAL A 366 -11.99 3.02 31.07
CA VAL A 366 -13.25 2.31 30.78
C VAL A 366 -13.54 2.37 29.29
N MET A 367 -13.73 1.21 28.68
CA MET A 367 -14.19 1.10 27.29
C MET A 367 -15.72 1.13 27.25
N THR A 368 -16.27 1.91 26.34
CA THR A 368 -17.72 2.05 26.13
C THR A 368 -18.00 2.12 24.64
N GLU A 369 -18.92 1.29 24.17
CA GLU A 369 -19.43 1.39 22.80
C GLU A 369 -20.44 2.53 22.70
N VAL A 370 -20.29 3.39 21.70
CA VAL A 370 -21.19 4.52 21.44
C VAL A 370 -21.50 4.60 19.94
N THR A 371 -22.64 5.19 19.60
CA THR A 371 -22.97 5.49 18.20
C THR A 371 -21.93 6.44 17.63
N SER A 372 -21.42 6.14 16.43
CA SER A 372 -20.49 7.04 15.74
C SER A 372 -21.17 8.37 15.40
N PRO A 373 -20.54 9.52 15.66
CA PRO A 373 -21.08 10.81 15.24
C PRO A 373 -21.02 11.01 13.72
N PHE A 374 -20.24 10.19 13.02
CA PHE A 374 -20.08 10.26 11.56
C PHE A 374 -21.19 9.58 10.76
N ILE A 375 -22.22 9.02 11.41
CA ILE A 375 -23.48 8.70 10.73
C ILE A 375 -24.16 9.96 10.18
N TYR A 376 -23.90 11.14 10.79
CA TYR A 376 -24.45 12.41 10.34
C TYR A 376 -23.59 13.02 9.23
N ARG A 377 -24.15 13.07 8.01
CA ARG A 377 -23.47 13.67 6.84
C ARG A 377 -23.01 15.10 7.11
N GLU A 378 -23.82 15.87 7.82
CA GLU A 378 -23.55 17.27 8.14
C GLU A 378 -22.25 17.41 8.95
N LEU A 379 -21.94 16.48 9.85
CA LEU A 379 -20.66 16.47 10.56
C LEU A 379 -19.50 16.16 9.63
N ARG A 380 -19.64 15.18 8.73
CA ARG A 380 -18.60 14.86 7.75
C ARG A 380 -18.30 16.04 6.83
N LYS A 381 -19.35 16.75 6.36
CA LYS A 381 -19.22 18.00 5.61
C LYS A 381 -18.57 19.11 6.44
N CYS A 382 -18.90 19.25 7.72
CA CYS A 382 -18.22 20.19 8.62
C CYS A 382 -16.71 19.92 8.65
N PHE A 383 -16.29 18.67 8.81
CA PHE A 383 -14.87 18.28 8.77
C PHE A 383 -14.22 18.58 7.40
N ALA A 384 -14.92 18.31 6.29
CA ALA A 384 -14.40 18.55 4.94
C ALA A 384 -14.15 20.04 4.67
N TYR A 385 -15.04 20.92 5.08
CA TYR A 385 -14.87 22.38 4.94
C TYR A 385 -13.92 23.00 5.98
N SER A 386 -13.66 22.31 7.10
CA SER A 386 -12.72 22.79 8.12
C SER A 386 -11.26 22.43 7.82
N PHE A 387 -10.99 21.53 6.86
CA PHE A 387 -9.63 21.14 6.51
C PHE A 387 -9.00 22.11 5.50
N ASP A 388 -7.84 22.67 5.86
CA ASP A 388 -7.09 23.60 5.00
C ASP A 388 -6.23 22.84 3.99
N TYR A 389 -6.82 22.56 2.82
CA TYR A 389 -6.16 21.84 1.72
C TYR A 389 -4.96 22.60 1.17
N GLU A 390 -5.03 23.94 1.11
CA GLU A 390 -3.92 24.76 0.60
C GLU A 390 -2.72 24.72 1.56
N ALA A 391 -2.97 24.82 2.87
CA ALA A 391 -1.93 24.65 3.87
C ALA A 391 -1.33 23.23 3.83
N ALA A 392 -2.13 22.20 3.61
CA ALA A 392 -1.63 20.82 3.45
C ALA A 392 -0.64 20.73 2.28
N ILE A 393 -0.95 21.32 1.13
CA ILE A 393 -0.07 21.30 -0.04
C ILE A 393 1.17 22.17 0.15
N ASN A 394 1.00 23.42 0.61
CA ASN A 394 2.08 24.40 0.63
C ASN A 394 2.96 24.29 1.88
N ALA A 395 2.37 24.06 3.06
CA ALA A 395 3.10 24.04 4.32
C ALA A 395 3.55 22.65 4.75
N ILE A 396 2.72 21.61 4.52
CA ILE A 396 3.06 20.24 4.91
C ILE A 396 3.92 19.57 3.84
N VAL A 397 3.37 19.37 2.64
CA VAL A 397 4.10 18.63 1.58
C VAL A 397 4.97 19.52 0.70
N ARG A 398 5.11 20.82 1.02
CA ARG A 398 6.04 21.75 0.37
C ARG A 398 5.89 21.85 -1.15
N GLY A 399 4.66 21.71 -1.67
CA GLY A 399 4.37 21.69 -3.10
C GLY A 399 4.61 20.33 -3.77
N TRP A 400 5.02 19.30 -3.01
CA TRP A 400 5.20 17.93 -3.50
C TRP A 400 3.90 17.13 -3.50
N GLY A 401 2.83 17.76 -3.95
CA GLY A 401 1.50 17.19 -4.10
C GLY A 401 0.52 18.20 -4.65
N PHE A 402 -0.71 17.77 -4.83
CA PHE A 402 -1.85 18.62 -5.17
C PHE A 402 -3.11 18.07 -4.49
N GLN A 403 -4.10 18.94 -4.26
CA GLN A 403 -5.34 18.53 -3.63
C GLN A 403 -6.00 17.41 -4.40
N ALA A 404 -6.28 16.30 -3.74
CA ALA A 404 -7.07 15.23 -4.33
C ALA A 404 -8.54 15.65 -4.40
N LYS A 405 -9.16 15.47 -5.57
CA LYS A 405 -10.55 15.80 -5.84
C LYS A 405 -11.35 14.51 -6.06
N GLY A 406 -11.59 13.78 -4.97
CA GLY A 406 -12.30 12.51 -4.97
C GLY A 406 -11.41 11.29 -4.77
N PHE A 407 -12.04 10.11 -4.82
CA PHE A 407 -11.35 8.84 -4.63
C PHE A 407 -10.58 8.38 -5.89
N ILE A 408 -10.92 8.85 -7.08
CA ILE A 408 -10.16 8.56 -8.31
C ILE A 408 -9.03 9.57 -8.44
N PRO A 409 -7.75 9.14 -8.50
CA PRO A 409 -6.62 10.04 -8.60
C PRO A 409 -6.64 10.83 -9.91
N GLN A 410 -6.12 12.05 -9.86
CA GLN A 410 -5.93 12.87 -11.05
C GLN A 410 -4.96 12.17 -12.01
N GLY A 411 -5.31 12.15 -13.28
CA GLY A 411 -4.58 11.48 -14.36
C GLY A 411 -5.13 10.09 -14.69
N MET A 412 -5.95 9.50 -13.83
CA MET A 412 -6.61 8.23 -14.10
C MET A 412 -7.88 8.44 -14.93
N ILE A 413 -8.18 7.48 -15.81
CA ILE A 413 -9.41 7.50 -16.61
C ILE A 413 -10.65 7.62 -15.72
N GLY A 414 -11.63 8.43 -16.12
CA GLY A 414 -12.89 8.60 -15.38
C GLY A 414 -12.83 9.59 -14.22
N GLN A 415 -11.66 10.11 -13.86
CA GLN A 415 -11.56 11.14 -12.83
C GLN A 415 -12.23 12.44 -13.29
N ASP A 416 -13.10 13.01 -12.45
CA ASP A 416 -13.76 14.30 -12.69
C ASP A 416 -13.80 15.13 -11.40
N SER A 417 -12.98 16.17 -11.37
CA SER A 417 -12.85 17.07 -10.21
C SER A 417 -14.07 17.95 -9.96
N SER A 418 -15.01 18.05 -10.92
CA SER A 418 -16.18 18.93 -10.82
C SER A 418 -17.18 18.49 -9.75
N TYR A 419 -17.12 17.24 -9.31
CA TYR A 419 -18.00 16.72 -8.24
C TYR A 419 -17.55 17.13 -6.83
N TRP A 420 -16.26 17.47 -6.64
CA TRP A 420 -15.67 17.78 -5.33
C TRP A 420 -15.49 19.28 -5.17
N LEU A 421 -16.43 19.90 -4.46
CA LEU A 421 -16.51 21.34 -4.29
C LEU A 421 -15.98 21.85 -2.97
N GLU A 422 -15.53 20.92 -2.09
CA GLU A 422 -15.03 21.28 -0.77
C GLU A 422 -13.70 22.03 -0.88
N GLU A 423 -13.72 23.22 -0.31
CA GLU A 423 -12.57 24.08 -0.10
C GLU A 423 -12.52 24.48 1.39
N TYR A 424 -11.40 24.94 1.86
CA TYR A 424 -11.30 25.43 3.22
C TYR A 424 -12.18 26.66 3.41
N ASP A 425 -13.23 26.51 4.22
CA ASP A 425 -14.18 27.59 4.54
C ASP A 425 -14.80 27.33 5.91
N ILE A 426 -14.31 28.08 6.93
CA ILE A 426 -14.78 27.93 8.31
C ILE A 426 -16.24 28.36 8.46
N ASP A 427 -16.70 29.39 7.75
CA ASP A 427 -18.10 29.81 7.81
C ASP A 427 -19.04 28.73 7.25
N ALA A 428 -18.66 28.09 6.14
CA ALA A 428 -19.37 26.92 5.59
C ALA A 428 -19.32 25.74 6.57
N ALA A 429 -18.18 25.44 7.16
CA ALA A 429 -18.04 24.38 8.16
C ALA A 429 -18.96 24.62 9.39
N VAL A 430 -19.02 25.85 9.88
CA VAL A 430 -19.95 26.25 10.96
C VAL A 430 -21.41 26.09 10.53
N ALA A 431 -21.74 26.45 9.29
CA ALA A 431 -23.11 26.25 8.78
C ALA A 431 -23.48 24.75 8.76
N TRP A 432 -22.56 23.88 8.34
CA TRP A 432 -22.75 22.43 8.38
C TRP A 432 -22.87 21.87 9.80
N TRP A 433 -22.04 22.32 10.75
CA TRP A 433 -22.19 21.98 12.16
C TRP A 433 -23.58 22.38 12.68
N ASN A 434 -24.03 23.60 12.40
CA ASN A 434 -25.33 24.09 12.83
C ASN A 434 -26.50 23.30 12.20
N GLN A 435 -26.31 22.77 10.99
CA GLN A 435 -27.28 21.84 10.39
C GLN A 435 -27.26 20.50 11.12
N ALA A 436 -26.10 19.96 11.49
CA ALA A 436 -25.98 18.74 12.28
C ALA A 436 -26.69 18.89 13.64
N MET A 437 -26.59 20.04 14.29
CA MET A 437 -27.30 20.33 15.54
C MET A 437 -28.83 20.23 15.45
N ASN A 438 -29.39 20.33 14.25
CA ASN A 438 -30.81 20.16 14.01
C ASN A 438 -31.21 18.71 13.71
N GLN A 439 -30.24 17.80 13.57
CA GLN A 439 -30.52 16.39 13.30
C GLN A 439 -30.97 15.67 14.58
N PRO A 440 -31.99 14.80 14.48
CA PRO A 440 -32.46 14.03 15.64
C PRO A 440 -31.31 13.18 16.23
N GLY A 441 -31.08 13.29 17.53
CA GLY A 441 -30.09 12.50 18.25
C GLY A 441 -28.64 13.02 18.18
N PHE A 442 -28.31 13.97 17.31
CA PHE A 442 -26.95 14.45 17.13
C PHE A 442 -26.29 14.94 18.45
N VAL A 443 -26.97 15.80 19.20
CA VAL A 443 -26.46 16.30 20.50
C VAL A 443 -26.16 15.17 21.47
N ALA A 444 -27.04 14.16 21.56
CA ALA A 444 -26.82 12.99 22.43
C ALA A 444 -25.61 12.16 21.95
N THR A 445 -25.47 11.98 20.64
CA THR A 445 -24.35 11.24 20.04
C THR A 445 -23.02 11.96 20.29
N ILE A 446 -22.94 13.28 20.09
CA ILE A 446 -21.72 14.06 20.37
C ILE A 446 -21.36 14.01 21.86
N ASN A 447 -22.34 14.18 22.76
CA ASN A 447 -22.09 14.12 24.20
C ASN A 447 -21.63 12.70 24.64
N ALA A 448 -22.08 11.64 23.97
CA ALA A 448 -21.62 10.28 24.22
C ALA A 448 -20.12 10.10 23.91
N MET A 449 -19.54 10.91 23.03
CA MET A 449 -18.09 10.91 22.75
C MET A 449 -17.25 11.48 23.91
N GLN A 450 -17.88 12.04 24.94
CA GLN A 450 -17.25 12.56 26.16
C GLN A 450 -16.14 13.60 25.87
N GLY A 451 -16.36 14.47 24.91
CA GLY A 451 -15.50 15.61 24.58
C GLY A 451 -14.34 15.32 23.63
N TYR A 452 -14.18 14.08 23.14
CA TYR A 452 -13.08 13.78 22.22
C TYR A 452 -13.55 13.00 21.00
N ILE A 453 -13.12 13.46 19.83
CA ILE A 453 -13.16 12.72 18.57
C ILE A 453 -11.72 12.26 18.30
N ASP A 454 -11.48 10.96 18.45
CA ASP A 454 -10.15 10.39 18.25
C ASP A 454 -9.83 10.23 16.76
N LEU A 455 -8.69 10.77 16.34
CA LEU A 455 -8.14 10.66 15.01
C LEU A 455 -6.78 9.94 15.08
N PHE A 456 -6.59 8.93 14.23
CA PHE A 456 -5.40 8.08 14.27
C PHE A 456 -4.57 8.19 13.00
N TYR A 457 -3.24 8.04 13.16
CA TYR A 457 -2.27 7.94 12.09
C TYR A 457 -1.11 7.02 12.52
N ASN A 458 -0.32 6.51 11.56
CA ASN A 458 0.84 5.66 11.90
C ASN A 458 2.02 6.49 12.42
N SER A 459 2.67 6.01 13.49
CA SER A 459 3.84 6.64 14.10
C SER A 459 5.00 6.79 13.09
N GLY A 460 5.88 7.76 13.34
CA GLY A 460 7.00 8.08 12.43
C GLY A 460 6.60 8.82 11.13
N ASN A 461 5.32 8.84 10.76
CA ASN A 461 4.84 9.51 9.55
C ASN A 461 4.51 10.99 9.81
N VAL A 462 5.50 11.85 9.63
CA VAL A 462 5.39 13.30 9.90
C VAL A 462 4.32 13.99 9.04
N VAL A 463 4.15 13.55 7.78
CA VAL A 463 3.13 14.12 6.88
C VAL A 463 1.73 13.83 7.41
N ARG A 464 1.46 12.60 7.80
CA ARG A 464 0.16 12.21 8.39
C ARG A 464 -0.07 12.88 9.76
N GLN A 465 0.98 13.00 10.57
CA GLN A 465 0.91 13.73 11.83
C GLN A 465 0.49 15.18 11.62
N GLN A 466 1.17 15.90 10.74
CA GLN A 466 0.86 17.31 10.48
C GLN A 466 -0.51 17.49 9.82
N GLY A 467 -0.91 16.59 8.91
CA GLY A 467 -2.25 16.57 8.34
C GLY A 467 -3.35 16.37 9.40
N SER A 468 -3.10 15.46 10.35
CA SER A 468 -4.01 15.23 11.48
C SER A 468 -4.11 16.43 12.43
N LEU A 469 -2.99 17.12 12.69
CA LEU A 469 -2.98 18.36 13.47
C LEU A 469 -3.71 19.48 12.75
N LEU A 470 -3.55 19.60 11.43
CA LEU A 470 -4.26 20.59 10.62
C LEU A 470 -5.78 20.36 10.66
N MET A 471 -6.24 19.11 10.62
CA MET A 471 -7.65 18.75 10.83
C MET A 471 -8.14 19.17 12.21
N LYS A 472 -7.35 18.89 13.25
CA LYS A 472 -7.65 19.33 14.62
C LYS A 472 -7.81 20.84 14.70
N ASP A 473 -6.88 21.60 14.12
CA ASP A 473 -6.88 23.06 14.16
C ASP A 473 -8.10 23.64 13.44
N GLY A 474 -8.45 23.11 12.27
CA GLY A 474 -9.66 23.49 11.54
C GLY A 474 -10.94 23.21 12.32
N PHE A 475 -11.08 22.02 12.90
CA PHE A 475 -12.25 21.72 13.74
C PHE A 475 -12.30 22.58 15.00
N THR A 476 -11.15 22.89 15.61
CA THR A 476 -11.05 23.81 16.74
C THR A 476 -11.50 25.23 16.37
N ALA A 477 -11.16 25.70 15.16
CA ALA A 477 -11.64 26.99 14.65
C ALA A 477 -13.18 27.00 14.52
N VAL A 478 -13.79 25.90 14.05
CA VAL A 478 -15.25 25.76 14.01
C VAL A 478 -15.84 25.83 15.41
N MET A 479 -15.30 25.10 16.38
CA MET A 479 -15.85 25.08 17.76
C MET A 479 -15.73 26.44 18.48
N ASN A 480 -14.71 27.20 18.16
CA ASN A 480 -14.47 28.55 18.72
C ASN A 480 -15.16 29.68 17.94
N HIS A 481 -15.81 29.40 16.83
CA HIS A 481 -16.44 30.42 16.00
C HIS A 481 -17.71 30.97 16.68
N ALA A 482 -17.90 32.28 16.63
CA ALA A 482 -19.00 32.96 17.35
C ALA A 482 -20.41 32.52 16.94
N SER A 483 -20.57 32.02 15.71
CA SER A 483 -21.85 31.55 15.17
C SER A 483 -22.09 30.05 15.38
N THR A 484 -21.17 29.33 16.01
CA THR A 484 -21.31 27.89 16.26
C THR A 484 -22.36 27.63 17.35
N ASN A 485 -23.37 26.86 17.01
CA ASN A 485 -24.38 26.46 17.98
C ASN A 485 -23.88 25.30 18.85
N LEU A 486 -23.66 25.55 20.12
CA LEU A 486 -23.22 24.54 21.12
C LEU A 486 -24.32 24.25 22.16
N THR A 487 -25.58 24.58 21.87
CA THR A 487 -26.70 24.38 22.81
C THR A 487 -26.86 22.90 23.18
N GLY A 488 -26.67 22.58 24.47
CA GLY A 488 -26.78 21.19 24.96
C GLY A 488 -25.56 20.32 24.73
N ILE A 489 -24.50 20.85 24.16
CA ILE A 489 -23.20 20.17 24.02
C ILE A 489 -22.37 20.37 25.28
N ASP A 490 -22.02 19.27 25.95
CA ASP A 490 -21.19 19.27 27.15
C ASP A 490 -20.52 17.90 27.33
N PRO A 491 -19.20 17.80 27.34
CA PRO A 491 -18.23 18.87 27.02
C PRO A 491 -18.17 19.20 25.52
N VAL A 492 -17.68 20.41 25.20
CA VAL A 492 -17.41 20.81 23.79
C VAL A 492 -16.38 19.84 23.18
N PRO A 493 -16.67 19.24 22.02
CA PRO A 493 -15.77 18.24 21.43
C PRO A 493 -14.50 18.85 20.84
N GLU A 494 -13.40 18.16 21.02
CA GLU A 494 -12.14 18.44 20.34
C GLU A 494 -11.60 17.20 19.61
N VAL A 495 -10.84 17.38 18.55
CA VAL A 495 -10.13 16.30 17.86
C VAL A 495 -8.87 15.96 18.66
N ARG A 496 -8.75 14.69 19.07
CA ARG A 496 -7.56 14.16 19.73
C ARG A 496 -6.75 13.32 18.76
N VAL A 497 -5.53 13.78 18.44
CA VAL A 497 -4.64 13.11 17.49
C VAL A 497 -3.81 12.06 18.20
N ASN A 498 -3.84 10.82 17.68
CA ASN A 498 -3.20 9.63 18.26
C ASN A 498 -2.31 8.96 17.24
N ALA A 499 -1.07 8.63 17.63
CA ALA A 499 -0.15 7.83 16.83
C ALA A 499 -0.25 6.35 17.24
N LEU A 500 -0.22 5.46 16.25
CA LEU A 500 -0.14 4.01 16.44
C LEU A 500 1.04 3.46 15.63
N GLU A 501 1.67 2.41 16.10
CA GLU A 501 2.57 1.63 15.28
C GLU A 501 1.79 1.04 14.08
N TRP A 502 2.45 0.81 12.91
CA TRP A 502 1.76 0.55 11.65
C TRP A 502 0.89 -0.70 11.69
N ALA A 503 1.44 -1.85 12.06
CA ALA A 503 0.68 -3.09 12.12
C ALA A 503 -0.48 -3.01 13.13
N ASN A 504 -0.25 -2.38 14.30
CA ASN A 504 -1.30 -2.16 15.28
C ASN A 504 -2.39 -1.19 14.78
N MET A 505 -2.03 -0.24 13.90
CA MET A 505 -3.03 0.64 13.28
C MET A 505 -3.92 -0.13 12.31
N LEU A 506 -3.35 -1.02 11.49
CA LEU A 506 -4.10 -1.87 10.56
C LEU A 506 -5.03 -2.81 11.35
N GLU A 507 -4.51 -3.58 12.30
CA GLU A 507 -5.30 -4.47 13.16
C GLU A 507 -6.50 -3.76 13.80
N ARG A 508 -6.29 -2.58 14.38
CA ARG A 508 -7.36 -1.83 15.01
C ARG A 508 -8.34 -1.20 14.03
N MET A 509 -7.89 -0.87 12.82
CA MET A 509 -8.75 -0.42 11.74
C MET A 509 -9.68 -1.56 11.31
N ASP A 510 -9.13 -2.75 11.05
CA ASP A 510 -9.88 -3.93 10.59
C ASP A 510 -10.86 -4.41 11.67
N ASN A 511 -10.47 -4.34 12.93
CA ASN A 511 -11.37 -4.57 14.07
C ASN A 511 -12.43 -3.44 14.26
N GLY A 512 -12.42 -2.43 13.39
CA GLY A 512 -13.38 -1.32 13.44
C GLY A 512 -13.28 -0.47 14.70
N GLU A 513 -12.10 -0.32 15.30
CA GLU A 513 -11.91 0.42 16.56
C GLU A 513 -11.65 1.92 16.35
N LEU A 514 -11.28 2.33 15.13
CA LEU A 514 -10.85 3.70 14.86
C LEU A 514 -12.02 4.59 14.40
N PRO A 515 -12.37 5.68 15.13
CA PRO A 515 -13.45 6.59 14.72
C PRO A 515 -13.14 7.40 13.46
N VAL A 516 -11.87 7.87 13.36
CA VAL A 516 -11.30 8.55 12.18
C VAL A 516 -9.85 8.12 12.04
N TRP A 517 -9.44 7.79 10.83
CA TRP A 517 -8.05 7.48 10.55
C TRP A 517 -7.57 8.14 9.25
N LEU A 518 -6.27 8.47 9.21
CA LEU A 518 -5.60 9.00 8.04
C LEU A 518 -4.71 7.92 7.45
N ILE A 519 -5.07 7.46 6.26
CA ILE A 519 -4.37 6.40 5.53
C ILE A 519 -4.07 6.83 4.10
N GLY A 520 -3.16 6.14 3.41
CA GLY A 520 -2.89 6.30 1.99
C GLY A 520 -3.19 5.01 1.24
N TRP A 521 -3.45 5.17 -0.04
CA TRP A 521 -3.62 4.07 -1.00
C TRP A 521 -2.71 4.27 -2.19
N ALA A 522 -1.85 3.32 -2.48
CA ALA A 522 -1.17 3.21 -3.77
C ALA A 522 -1.96 2.21 -4.64
N PRO A 523 -2.01 2.40 -5.95
CA PRO A 523 -2.79 1.51 -6.80
C PRO A 523 -2.15 0.13 -6.90
N ASP A 524 -2.96 -0.92 -6.80
CA ASP A 524 -2.58 -2.29 -7.12
C ASP A 524 -2.52 -2.48 -8.64
N TYR A 525 -3.46 -1.82 -9.34
CA TYR A 525 -3.49 -1.70 -10.80
C TYR A 525 -4.16 -0.38 -11.23
N ALA A 526 -3.82 0.10 -12.42
CA ALA A 526 -4.21 1.44 -12.89
C ALA A 526 -5.63 1.47 -13.51
N ASP A 527 -6.64 1.21 -12.70
CA ASP A 527 -8.06 1.31 -13.10
C ASP A 527 -8.87 1.99 -11.98
N PRO A 528 -9.91 2.79 -12.30
CA PRO A 528 -10.80 3.38 -11.29
C PRO A 528 -11.45 2.35 -10.36
N HIS A 529 -11.62 1.11 -10.78
CA HIS A 529 -12.12 0.02 -9.98
C HIS A 529 -11.27 -0.22 -8.72
N ASN A 530 -9.94 -0.10 -8.84
CA ASN A 530 -8.99 -0.26 -7.73
C ASN A 530 -9.09 0.84 -6.65
N TYR A 531 -9.91 1.86 -6.88
CA TYR A 531 -10.23 2.89 -5.89
C TYR A 531 -11.70 2.85 -5.49
N ALA A 532 -12.58 2.56 -6.44
CA ALA A 532 -14.00 2.47 -6.16
C ALA A 532 -14.32 1.29 -5.23
N TRP A 533 -13.67 0.15 -5.42
CA TRP A 533 -13.87 -1.00 -4.54
C TRP A 533 -13.41 -0.71 -3.10
N PRO A 534 -12.12 -0.44 -2.82
CA PRO A 534 -11.65 -0.29 -1.44
C PRO A 534 -12.23 0.94 -0.69
N PHE A 535 -12.51 2.04 -1.39
CA PHE A 535 -12.94 3.30 -0.77
C PHE A 535 -14.44 3.58 -0.80
N VAL A 536 -15.23 2.78 -1.54
CA VAL A 536 -16.62 3.14 -1.82
C VAL A 536 -17.57 1.95 -1.75
N HIS A 537 -17.19 0.76 -2.26
CA HIS A 537 -18.03 -0.43 -2.21
C HIS A 537 -18.21 -0.89 -0.76
N SER A 538 -19.41 -1.31 -0.36
CA SER A 538 -19.70 -1.74 1.02
C SER A 538 -18.84 -2.91 1.51
N ASP A 539 -18.42 -3.80 0.60
CA ASP A 539 -17.49 -4.92 0.86
C ASP A 539 -16.03 -4.53 0.60
N GLY A 540 -15.74 -3.25 0.37
CA GLY A 540 -14.38 -2.77 0.12
C GLY A 540 -13.56 -2.67 1.40
N THR A 541 -12.26 -2.93 1.31
CA THR A 541 -11.29 -3.03 2.40
C THR A 541 -11.47 -1.95 3.49
N PHE A 542 -11.59 -0.69 3.11
CA PHE A 542 -11.79 0.38 4.09
C PHE A 542 -13.26 0.55 4.51
N MET A 543 -14.20 0.18 3.64
CA MET A 543 -15.63 0.39 3.90
C MET A 543 -16.22 -0.66 4.84
N ILE A 544 -15.70 -1.87 4.85
CA ILE A 544 -16.03 -2.88 5.88
C ILE A 544 -15.70 -2.33 7.27
N ALA A 545 -14.47 -1.81 7.46
CA ALA A 545 -14.04 -1.20 8.72
C ALA A 545 -14.82 0.08 9.05
N SER A 546 -15.13 0.89 8.03
CA SER A 546 -15.92 2.13 8.14
C SER A 546 -17.38 1.86 8.44
N GLY A 547 -17.99 0.87 7.79
CA GLY A 547 -19.42 0.61 7.78
C GLY A 547 -20.21 1.56 6.88
N TYR A 548 -19.55 2.23 5.93
CA TYR A 548 -20.25 2.93 4.85
C TYR A 548 -20.76 1.90 3.84
N GLY A 549 -21.97 2.10 3.33
CA GLY A 549 -22.55 1.31 2.26
C GLY A 549 -23.68 2.05 1.56
N ASN A 550 -23.80 1.80 0.25
CA ASN A 550 -24.86 2.32 -0.58
C ASN A 550 -25.11 1.35 -1.75
N ASP A 551 -26.14 0.51 -1.63
CA ASP A 551 -26.48 -0.54 -2.59
C ASP A 551 -26.51 -0.07 -4.06
N THR A 552 -26.92 1.18 -4.29
CA THR A 552 -26.98 1.76 -5.65
C THR A 552 -25.57 2.03 -6.18
N VAL A 553 -24.68 2.52 -5.33
CA VAL A 553 -23.28 2.79 -5.68
C VAL A 553 -22.55 1.48 -5.90
N ASP A 554 -22.74 0.50 -5.04
CA ASP A 554 -22.16 -0.84 -5.16
C ASP A 554 -22.55 -1.48 -6.49
N GLN A 555 -23.83 -1.41 -6.86
CA GLN A 555 -24.28 -1.90 -8.15
C GLN A 555 -23.65 -1.15 -9.33
N TRP A 556 -23.42 0.16 -9.23
CA TRP A 556 -22.73 0.91 -10.28
C TRP A 556 -21.26 0.51 -10.39
N ILE A 557 -20.58 0.23 -9.28
CA ILE A 557 -19.19 -0.24 -9.28
C ILE A 557 -19.09 -1.59 -9.97
N VAL A 558 -19.94 -2.56 -9.59
CA VAL A 558 -20.02 -3.87 -10.22
C VAL A 558 -20.36 -3.79 -11.71
N ASN A 559 -21.29 -2.92 -12.12
CA ASN A 559 -21.60 -2.74 -13.53
C ASN A 559 -20.44 -2.10 -14.32
N ALA A 560 -19.69 -1.18 -13.69
CA ALA A 560 -18.53 -0.56 -14.32
C ALA A 560 -17.36 -1.55 -14.51
N SER A 561 -17.16 -2.49 -13.59
CA SER A 561 -16.13 -3.54 -13.73
C SER A 561 -16.46 -4.51 -14.88
N LYS A 562 -17.72 -4.83 -15.07
CA LYS A 562 -18.25 -5.77 -16.10
C LYS A 562 -18.37 -5.18 -17.50
N SER A 563 -18.36 -3.86 -17.65
CA SER A 563 -18.55 -3.21 -18.95
C SER A 563 -17.24 -3.06 -19.73
N THR A 564 -17.23 -3.51 -20.98
CA THR A 564 -16.15 -3.24 -21.96
C THR A 564 -16.37 -1.94 -22.74
N ASN A 565 -17.51 -1.25 -22.52
CA ASN A 565 -17.82 0.02 -23.17
C ASN A 565 -17.28 1.19 -22.34
N THR A 566 -16.20 1.81 -22.82
CA THR A 566 -15.57 2.95 -22.12
C THR A 566 -16.54 4.09 -21.81
N ALA A 567 -17.46 4.44 -22.71
CA ALA A 567 -18.41 5.53 -22.47
C ALA A 567 -19.40 5.19 -21.34
N GLU A 568 -19.86 3.96 -21.27
CA GLU A 568 -20.71 3.46 -20.20
C GLU A 568 -19.96 3.43 -18.87
N ARG A 569 -18.70 2.96 -18.85
CA ARG A 569 -17.85 2.99 -17.66
C ARG A 569 -17.67 4.41 -17.13
N LEU A 570 -17.37 5.38 -18.01
CA LEU A 570 -17.20 6.78 -17.63
C LEU A 570 -18.48 7.38 -17.04
N ASP A 571 -19.66 7.08 -17.61
CA ASP A 571 -20.95 7.51 -17.07
C ASP A 571 -21.21 6.93 -15.67
N LEU A 572 -20.90 5.65 -15.47
CA LEU A 572 -21.05 4.99 -14.17
C LEU A 572 -20.11 5.59 -13.12
N TYR A 573 -18.82 5.77 -13.43
CA TYR A 573 -17.87 6.42 -12.52
C TYR A 573 -18.23 7.88 -12.23
N GLY A 574 -18.83 8.60 -13.18
CA GLY A 574 -19.38 9.93 -12.93
C GLY A 574 -20.51 9.91 -11.90
N LYS A 575 -21.44 8.96 -12.00
CA LYS A 575 -22.54 8.77 -11.01
C LYS A 575 -22.00 8.40 -9.64
N ILE A 576 -21.02 7.48 -9.58
CA ILE A 576 -20.37 7.07 -8.33
C ILE A 576 -19.71 8.28 -7.67
N GLN A 577 -18.88 9.05 -8.39
CA GLN A 577 -18.22 10.24 -7.85
C GLN A 577 -19.22 11.28 -7.32
N ALA A 578 -20.31 11.54 -8.06
CA ALA A 578 -21.35 12.45 -7.63
C ALA A 578 -22.02 12.02 -6.31
N GLN A 579 -22.34 10.72 -6.17
CA GLN A 579 -22.97 10.20 -4.98
C GLN A 579 -22.00 10.19 -3.79
N VAL A 580 -20.75 9.77 -3.99
CA VAL A 580 -19.71 9.73 -2.96
C VAL A 580 -19.37 11.15 -2.49
N ALA A 581 -19.29 12.12 -3.39
CA ALA A 581 -19.14 13.53 -3.00
C ALA A 581 -20.33 14.03 -2.17
N TYR A 582 -21.55 13.58 -2.45
CA TYR A 582 -22.71 13.89 -1.63
C TYR A 582 -22.62 13.23 -0.25
N ASP A 583 -22.30 11.94 -0.19
CA ASP A 583 -22.28 11.15 1.05
C ASP A 583 -21.08 11.47 1.96
N GLN A 584 -19.94 11.84 1.38
CA GLN A 584 -18.68 12.21 2.06
C GLN A 584 -18.17 11.14 3.03
N PRO A 585 -17.93 9.89 2.61
CA PRO A 585 -17.40 8.86 3.53
C PRO A 585 -15.95 9.12 3.94
N SER A 586 -15.22 9.85 3.11
CA SER A 586 -13.80 10.20 3.33
C SER A 586 -13.52 11.64 2.90
N ILE A 587 -12.41 12.20 3.42
CA ILE A 587 -11.84 13.49 2.97
C ILE A 587 -10.51 13.19 2.31
N TYR A 588 -10.41 13.44 1.01
CA TYR A 588 -9.20 13.21 0.23
C TYR A 588 -8.26 14.40 0.38
N MET A 589 -7.19 14.19 1.16
CA MET A 589 -6.27 15.24 1.55
C MET A 589 -5.41 15.72 0.38
N TYR A 590 -4.63 14.79 -0.22
CA TYR A 590 -3.77 15.12 -1.35
C TYR A 590 -3.35 13.87 -2.12
N GLN A 591 -2.86 14.10 -3.33
CA GLN A 591 -2.16 13.14 -4.18
C GLN A 591 -0.68 13.56 -4.24
N PRO A 592 0.27 12.71 -3.85
CA PRO A 592 1.68 13.06 -3.83
C PRO A 592 2.31 13.09 -5.22
N LYS A 593 3.33 13.92 -5.36
CA LYS A 593 4.34 13.82 -6.42
C LYS A 593 5.50 12.94 -5.92
N GLN A 594 6.19 12.30 -6.84
CA GLN A 594 7.36 11.51 -6.48
C GLN A 594 8.44 12.39 -5.83
N PHE A 595 8.96 11.92 -4.70
CA PHE A 595 10.08 12.52 -3.99
C PHE A 595 10.87 11.42 -3.28
N THR A 596 11.93 10.92 -3.91
CA THR A 596 12.78 9.83 -3.37
C THR A 596 14.19 10.34 -3.19
N VAL A 597 14.78 10.10 -2.02
CA VAL A 597 16.11 10.59 -1.65
C VAL A 597 17.06 9.41 -1.42
N ARG A 598 18.16 9.37 -2.18
CA ARG A 598 19.12 8.27 -2.16
C ARG A 598 20.54 8.74 -2.44
N ARG A 599 21.54 7.93 -2.10
CA ARG A 599 22.95 8.23 -2.42
C ARG A 599 23.18 8.25 -3.93
N ALA A 600 24.05 9.16 -4.38
CA ALA A 600 24.36 9.35 -5.79
C ALA A 600 25.14 8.17 -6.41
N TRP A 601 25.75 7.32 -5.58
CA TRP A 601 26.45 6.11 -6.04
C TRP A 601 25.51 4.95 -6.40
N LEU A 602 24.23 4.99 -6.02
CA LEU A 602 23.24 3.99 -6.48
C LEU A 602 22.93 4.21 -7.96
N LYS A 603 23.03 3.14 -8.73
CA LYS A 603 22.79 3.08 -10.17
C LYS A 603 21.92 1.87 -10.51
N GLY A 604 21.44 1.85 -11.74
CA GLY A 604 20.68 0.73 -12.31
C GLY A 604 19.20 1.00 -12.50
N SER A 605 18.62 0.30 -13.45
CA SER A 605 17.21 0.47 -13.86
C SER A 605 16.20 0.02 -12.81
N GLY A 606 16.59 -0.80 -11.84
CA GLY A 606 15.74 -1.13 -10.70
C GLY A 606 15.36 0.08 -9.82
N LEU A 607 16.08 1.19 -9.99
CA LEU A 607 15.79 2.48 -9.37
C LEU A 607 14.87 3.38 -10.21
N ASP A 608 14.61 2.99 -11.46
CA ASP A 608 13.78 3.77 -12.35
C ASP A 608 12.35 3.76 -11.88
N TRP A 609 11.75 4.94 -11.92
CA TRP A 609 10.39 5.11 -11.43
C TRP A 609 9.37 4.37 -12.32
N SER A 610 8.41 3.75 -11.66
CA SER A 610 7.15 3.31 -12.25
C SER A 610 6.01 3.71 -11.34
N PRO A 611 4.84 4.10 -11.87
CA PRO A 611 3.66 4.37 -11.04
C PRO A 611 3.07 3.09 -10.43
N MET A 612 3.48 1.90 -10.91
CA MET A 612 2.78 0.64 -10.68
C MET A 612 3.61 -0.42 -9.94
N HIS A 613 4.90 -0.25 -9.77
CA HIS A 613 5.73 -1.21 -9.03
C HIS A 613 6.78 -0.55 -8.15
N GLY A 614 7.25 -1.29 -7.15
CA GLY A 614 8.30 -0.90 -6.23
C GLY A 614 9.71 -0.93 -6.84
N VAL A 615 10.69 -0.75 -5.98
CA VAL A 615 12.12 -0.83 -6.33
C VAL A 615 12.52 -2.30 -6.55
N TYR A 616 13.12 -2.60 -7.68
CA TYR A 616 13.59 -3.94 -8.01
C TYR A 616 15.08 -4.06 -7.72
N TYR A 617 15.45 -4.67 -6.60
CA TYR A 617 16.82 -4.66 -6.05
C TYR A 617 17.83 -5.38 -6.93
N TYR A 618 17.41 -6.39 -7.69
CA TYR A 618 18.29 -7.17 -8.56
C TYR A 618 18.95 -6.34 -9.67
N HIS A 619 18.31 -5.25 -10.10
CA HIS A 619 18.82 -4.33 -11.12
C HIS A 619 19.48 -3.07 -10.54
N ILE A 620 19.98 -3.12 -9.31
CA ILE A 620 20.65 -2.00 -8.64
C ILE A 620 22.07 -2.40 -8.27
N TYR A 621 23.00 -1.45 -8.43
CA TYR A 621 24.40 -1.61 -8.05
C TYR A 621 24.97 -0.31 -7.51
N LYS A 622 26.17 -0.38 -6.92
CA LYS A 622 26.93 0.80 -6.49
C LYS A 622 28.05 1.14 -7.46
N ASP A 623 28.12 2.44 -7.81
CA ASP A 623 29.24 3.04 -8.51
C ASP A 623 29.78 4.20 -7.67
N TYR A 624 30.88 3.97 -7.00
CA TYR A 624 31.52 5.00 -6.17
C TYR A 624 32.35 5.99 -6.97
N GLY A 625 32.44 5.86 -8.30
CA GLY A 625 33.35 6.61 -9.17
C GLY A 625 34.81 6.26 -8.86
N THR A 626 35.55 5.83 -9.83
CA THR A 626 37.02 5.58 -9.72
C THR A 626 37.77 6.88 -9.71
#